data_2ab84ff8beb7cbb73b393a16e93cef6e
#
_entry.id   2ab84ff8beb7cbb73b393a16e93cef6e
#
_cell.length_a   1.000
_cell.length_b   1.000
_cell.length_c   1.000
_cell.angle_alpha   90.00
_cell.angle_beta   90.00
_cell.angle_gamma   90.00
#
_symmetry.space_group_name_H-M   'P 1'
#
loop_
_entity.id
_entity.type
_entity.pdbx_description
1 polymer ?
#
loop_
_entity_poly.entity_id
_entity_poly.type
_entity_poly.pdbx_seq_one_letter_code
_entity_poly.pdbx_strand_id
1 'polypeptide(L)'
;MWQKTAELRGHNEVIEMSRDEMQEYIKCATDIFHFSKYFYILTGEGERPIELREYQVRLVKMLTGKYYFKNEDGTDVVNANGEKSERNNRIIMMGRQTGKTTLATLYILWYALFNKDKTIAVLANKESQALEIMLRIRSAILKLPLWLQQGINPDRGGWSKGTIGFDNGSKIFAAASSSSSIRGKSVDFMLVDEFAFLPENDANDFMMSVFPTQSSRKESRLILISTPHGMNHFYKIWQKAIAGLNTFVPAKVQWNEVEGRDEDWKNRMIRDVGPQFFAQEYACLYGDEKVTIKVDVPDGGLSYEYTDKIENIYKMWPTFRNKWVNKLTNREYDWEALDAVMEAIDKVRRTDNRPPDYE
;
A
#
# COMPACT_ATOMS: atom_id res chain seq x y z
N MET A 1 -6.98 -32.64 11.11
CA MET A 1 -5.95 -31.88 11.87
C MET A 1 -4.67 -31.97 11.07
N TRP A 2 -4.31 -30.91 10.33
CA TRP A 2 -3.14 -30.91 9.46
C TRP A 2 -1.88 -30.79 10.32
N GLN A 3 -0.98 -31.76 10.20
CA GLN A 3 0.31 -31.68 10.89
C GLN A 3 1.11 -30.51 10.30
N LYS A 4 1.59 -29.60 11.16
CA LYS A 4 2.53 -28.56 10.79
C LYS A 4 3.86 -29.22 10.44
N THR A 5 4.15 -29.40 9.17
CA THR A 5 5.46 -29.83 8.74
C THR A 5 6.36 -28.59 8.66
N ALA A 6 7.37 -28.50 9.53
CA ALA A 6 8.43 -27.49 9.46
C ALA A 6 9.43 -27.79 8.33
N GLU A 7 9.09 -28.69 7.42
CA GLU A 7 9.95 -29.16 6.35
C GLU A 7 9.74 -28.34 5.08
N LEU A 8 10.83 -28.01 4.40
CA LEU A 8 10.82 -27.44 3.08
C LEU A 8 10.87 -28.54 2.04
N ARG A 9 10.04 -28.42 1.01
CA ARG A 9 10.12 -29.27 -0.16
C ARG A 9 11.45 -29.04 -0.87
N GLY A 10 12.24 -30.10 -1.04
CA GLY A 10 13.53 -30.10 -1.70
C GLY A 10 13.45 -29.78 -3.19
N HIS A 11 14.61 -29.48 -3.79
CA HIS A 11 14.73 -29.27 -5.22
C HIS A 11 14.39 -30.54 -6.00
N ASN A 12 13.49 -30.44 -6.98
CA ASN A 12 13.00 -31.57 -7.79
C ASN A 12 12.41 -32.74 -6.97
N GLU A 13 12.05 -32.50 -5.73
CA GLU A 13 11.42 -33.51 -4.89
C GLU A 13 10.01 -33.82 -5.42
N VAL A 14 9.77 -35.10 -5.69
CA VAL A 14 8.48 -35.60 -6.14
C VAL A 14 7.62 -35.85 -4.91
N ILE A 15 6.46 -35.19 -4.86
CA ILE A 15 5.46 -35.39 -3.81
C ILE A 15 4.30 -36.19 -4.42
N GLU A 16 4.04 -37.35 -3.84
CA GLU A 16 2.83 -38.09 -4.15
C GLU A 16 1.64 -37.39 -3.52
N MET A 17 0.65 -37.03 -4.33
CA MET A 17 -0.58 -36.39 -3.88
C MET A 17 -1.75 -37.36 -4.00
N SER A 18 -2.57 -37.44 -2.98
CA SER A 18 -3.87 -38.07 -3.06
C SER A 18 -4.78 -37.29 -4.04
N ARG A 19 -5.85 -37.94 -4.49
CA ARG A 19 -6.85 -37.30 -5.37
C ARG A 19 -7.45 -36.02 -4.74
N ASP A 20 -7.68 -36.05 -3.45
CA ASP A 20 -8.25 -34.92 -2.70
C ASP A 20 -7.25 -33.77 -2.59
N GLU A 21 -5.98 -34.06 -2.32
CA GLU A 21 -4.92 -33.03 -2.27
C GLU A 21 -4.72 -32.38 -3.64
N MET A 22 -4.81 -33.16 -4.73
CA MET A 22 -4.72 -32.60 -6.09
C MET A 22 -5.91 -31.66 -6.37
N GLN A 23 -7.13 -32.02 -5.96
CA GLN A 23 -8.28 -31.12 -6.10
C GLN A 23 -8.12 -29.85 -5.27
N GLU A 24 -7.64 -29.96 -4.02
CA GLU A 24 -7.35 -28.80 -3.18
C GLU A 24 -6.25 -27.91 -3.77
N TYR A 25 -5.19 -28.51 -4.34
CA TYR A 25 -4.15 -27.76 -5.04
C TYR A 25 -4.73 -26.92 -6.20
N ILE A 26 -5.61 -27.53 -7.03
CA ILE A 26 -6.26 -26.84 -8.15
C ILE A 26 -7.13 -25.68 -7.64
N LYS A 27 -7.90 -25.87 -6.57
CA LYS A 27 -8.70 -24.81 -5.96
C LYS A 27 -7.82 -23.68 -5.45
N CYS A 28 -6.72 -23.98 -4.75
CA CYS A 28 -5.75 -23.00 -4.28
C CYS A 28 -5.10 -22.22 -5.44
N ALA A 29 -4.77 -22.90 -6.54
CA ALA A 29 -4.14 -22.28 -7.70
C ALA A 29 -5.08 -21.31 -8.43
N THR A 30 -6.36 -21.60 -8.45
CA THR A 30 -7.36 -20.79 -9.17
C THR A 30 -8.03 -19.74 -8.30
N ASP A 31 -8.03 -19.91 -6.98
CA ASP A 31 -8.68 -19.00 -6.03
C ASP A 31 -7.78 -18.69 -4.83
N ILE A 32 -7.31 -17.45 -4.75
CA ILE A 32 -6.51 -16.96 -3.62
C ILE A 32 -7.29 -16.98 -2.30
N PHE A 33 -8.62 -16.86 -2.32
CA PHE A 33 -9.45 -16.97 -1.11
C PHE A 33 -9.50 -18.42 -0.61
N HIS A 34 -9.46 -19.39 -1.52
CA HIS A 34 -9.31 -20.78 -1.12
C HIS A 34 -7.92 -21.05 -0.56
N PHE A 35 -6.86 -20.52 -1.21
CA PHE A 35 -5.48 -20.61 -0.72
C PHE A 35 -5.30 -19.97 0.65
N SER A 36 -6.00 -18.87 0.97
CA SER A 36 -5.88 -18.19 2.26
C SER A 36 -6.20 -19.09 3.47
N LYS A 37 -6.95 -20.17 3.29
CA LYS A 37 -7.22 -21.17 4.35
C LYS A 37 -5.95 -21.91 4.80
N TYR A 38 -4.92 -21.94 3.96
CA TYR A 38 -3.61 -22.54 4.23
C TYR A 38 -2.56 -21.50 4.63
N PHE A 39 -2.91 -20.22 4.59
CA PHE A 39 -2.00 -19.14 4.94
C PHE A 39 -2.13 -18.78 6.41
N TYR A 40 -1.14 -19.19 7.20
CA TYR A 40 -1.12 -18.98 8.64
C TYR A 40 -0.43 -17.68 9.01
N ILE A 41 -1.00 -16.97 9.98
CA ILE A 41 -0.46 -15.76 10.58
C ILE A 41 -0.27 -15.96 12.09
N LEU A 42 0.70 -15.24 12.66
CA LEU A 42 0.87 -15.13 14.09
C LEU A 42 -0.02 -14.02 14.63
N THR A 43 -0.85 -14.35 15.59
CA THR A 43 -1.73 -13.42 16.32
C THR A 43 -1.37 -13.43 17.81
N GLY A 44 -1.97 -12.54 18.61
CA GLY A 44 -1.81 -12.55 20.07
C GLY A 44 -2.28 -13.86 20.74
N GLU A 45 -3.15 -14.62 20.10
CA GLU A 45 -3.69 -15.92 20.55
C GLU A 45 -2.93 -17.11 19.98
N GLY A 46 -1.85 -16.86 19.24
CA GLY A 46 -1.06 -17.89 18.57
C GLY A 46 -1.21 -17.89 17.04
N GLU A 47 -0.83 -19.00 16.43
CA GLU A 47 -0.87 -19.17 14.97
C GLU A 47 -2.22 -19.69 14.50
N ARG A 48 -2.83 -19.00 13.55
CA ARG A 48 -4.09 -19.40 12.92
C ARG A 48 -4.11 -19.08 11.43
N PRO A 49 -4.97 -19.75 10.64
CA PRO A 49 -5.23 -19.31 9.26
C PRO A 49 -5.72 -17.87 9.25
N ILE A 50 -5.36 -17.14 8.18
CA ILE A 50 -5.83 -15.77 8.04
C ILE A 50 -7.34 -15.73 7.81
N GLU A 51 -8.01 -14.91 8.57
CA GLU A 51 -9.39 -14.50 8.32
C GLU A 51 -9.36 -13.09 7.70
N LEU A 52 -9.70 -13.02 6.41
CA LEU A 52 -9.67 -11.76 5.68
C LEU A 52 -10.87 -10.89 6.07
N ARG A 53 -10.58 -9.67 6.52
CA ARG A 53 -11.58 -8.63 6.78
C ARG A 53 -12.18 -8.13 5.46
N GLU A 54 -13.36 -7.52 5.49
CA GLU A 54 -14.07 -7.08 4.29
C GLU A 54 -13.21 -6.18 3.37
N TYR A 55 -12.49 -5.20 3.93
CA TYR A 55 -11.59 -4.35 3.15
C TYR A 55 -10.41 -5.14 2.55
N GLN A 56 -9.92 -6.17 3.23
CA GLN A 56 -8.87 -7.05 2.70
C GLN A 56 -9.39 -7.90 1.54
N VAL A 57 -10.62 -8.41 1.65
CA VAL A 57 -11.28 -9.11 0.53
C VAL A 57 -11.43 -8.18 -0.67
N ARG A 58 -11.86 -6.93 -0.45
CA ARG A 58 -11.93 -5.89 -1.50
C ARG A 58 -10.57 -5.66 -2.16
N LEU A 59 -9.50 -5.54 -1.36
CA LEU A 59 -8.14 -5.33 -1.87
C LEU A 59 -7.62 -6.56 -2.65
N VAL A 60 -7.85 -7.78 -2.17
CA VAL A 60 -7.48 -9.00 -2.88
C VAL A 60 -8.19 -9.06 -4.24
N LYS A 61 -9.49 -8.78 -4.29
CA LYS A 61 -10.24 -8.69 -5.57
C LYS A 61 -9.64 -7.63 -6.50
N MET A 62 -9.22 -6.49 -5.96
CA MET A 62 -8.54 -5.46 -6.75
C MET A 62 -7.17 -5.92 -7.24
N LEU A 63 -6.39 -6.62 -6.43
CA LEU A 63 -5.08 -7.14 -6.81
C LEU A 63 -5.16 -8.20 -7.90
N THR A 64 -6.16 -9.07 -7.86
CA THR A 64 -6.37 -10.15 -8.85
C THR A 64 -7.16 -9.71 -10.08
N GLY A 65 -7.92 -8.62 -9.99
CA GLY A 65 -8.81 -8.14 -11.05
C GLY A 65 -8.07 -7.55 -12.25
N LYS A 66 -8.76 -7.51 -13.40
CA LYS A 66 -8.34 -6.80 -14.60
C LYS A 66 -9.08 -5.49 -14.71
N TYR A 67 -8.36 -4.44 -15.04
CA TYR A 67 -8.90 -3.08 -15.17
C TYR A 67 -8.40 -2.45 -16.46
N TYR A 68 -9.24 -1.61 -17.07
CA TYR A 68 -8.98 -0.98 -18.35
C TYR A 68 -9.19 0.53 -18.27
N PHE A 69 -8.50 1.27 -19.12
CA PHE A 69 -8.82 2.68 -19.32
C PHE A 69 -10.22 2.82 -19.91
N LYS A 70 -10.90 3.90 -19.53
CA LYS A 70 -12.25 4.21 -19.99
C LYS A 70 -12.26 5.51 -20.79
N ASN A 71 -13.07 5.53 -21.87
CA ASN A 71 -13.43 6.74 -22.57
C ASN A 71 -14.46 7.55 -21.73
N GLU A 72 -14.78 8.76 -22.14
CA GLU A 72 -15.79 9.62 -21.48
C GLU A 72 -17.18 8.97 -21.43
N ASP A 73 -17.52 8.16 -22.41
CA ASP A 73 -18.78 7.41 -22.50
C ASP A 73 -18.78 6.11 -21.66
N GLY A 74 -17.68 5.81 -20.95
CA GLY A 74 -17.53 4.62 -20.11
C GLY A 74 -17.11 3.35 -20.85
N THR A 75 -16.94 3.38 -22.17
CA THR A 75 -16.42 2.26 -22.94
C THR A 75 -14.93 2.03 -22.71
N ASP A 76 -14.42 0.81 -22.96
CA ASP A 76 -12.99 0.53 -22.80
C ASP A 76 -12.18 1.19 -23.92
N VAL A 77 -11.06 1.82 -23.56
CA VAL A 77 -10.08 2.31 -24.54
C VAL A 77 -9.41 1.11 -25.20
N VAL A 78 -9.44 1.06 -26.53
CA VAL A 78 -8.79 0.01 -27.32
C VAL A 78 -7.66 0.59 -28.17
N ASN A 79 -6.61 -0.20 -28.40
CA ASN A 79 -5.53 0.16 -29.31
C ASN A 79 -5.93 -0.11 -30.80
N ALA A 80 -5.04 0.21 -31.73
CA ALA A 80 -5.28 0.01 -33.16
C ALA A 80 -5.58 -1.46 -33.55
N ASN A 81 -5.18 -2.43 -32.72
CA ASN A 81 -5.42 -3.86 -32.93
C ASN A 81 -6.72 -4.36 -32.26
N GLY A 82 -7.52 -3.47 -31.66
CA GLY A 82 -8.74 -3.83 -30.93
C GLY A 82 -8.49 -4.37 -29.50
N GLU A 83 -7.25 -4.36 -29.00
CA GLU A 83 -6.94 -4.81 -27.66
C GLU A 83 -7.25 -3.69 -26.64
N LYS A 84 -7.85 -4.07 -25.51
CA LYS A 84 -8.15 -3.12 -24.43
C LYS A 84 -6.88 -2.63 -23.74
N SER A 85 -6.79 -1.34 -23.52
CA SER A 85 -5.67 -0.71 -22.79
C SER A 85 -5.80 -0.99 -21.30
N GLU A 86 -4.90 -1.83 -20.73
CA GLU A 86 -4.96 -2.28 -19.35
C GLU A 86 -4.36 -1.27 -18.37
N ARG A 87 -4.96 -1.20 -17.18
CA ARG A 87 -4.42 -0.53 -15.98
C ARG A 87 -3.84 -1.58 -15.04
N ASN A 88 -2.58 -1.97 -15.28
CA ASN A 88 -1.95 -3.10 -14.59
C ASN A 88 -1.42 -2.77 -13.19
N ASN A 89 -1.15 -1.51 -12.89
CA ASN A 89 -0.53 -1.09 -11.64
C ASN A 89 -1.58 -0.84 -10.55
N ARG A 90 -1.16 -0.92 -9.29
CA ARG A 90 -2.00 -0.66 -8.12
C ARG A 90 -1.34 0.37 -7.22
N ILE A 91 -2.14 1.27 -6.66
CA ILE A 91 -1.70 2.19 -5.63
C ILE A 91 -2.67 2.09 -4.45
N ILE A 92 -2.13 1.73 -3.28
CA ILE A 92 -2.94 1.41 -2.11
C ILE A 92 -2.53 2.31 -0.96
N MET A 93 -3.47 3.10 -0.48
CA MET A 93 -3.33 3.94 0.68
C MET A 93 -3.98 3.27 1.89
N MET A 94 -3.19 2.94 2.88
CA MET A 94 -3.65 2.24 4.08
C MET A 94 -2.97 2.80 5.33
N GLY A 95 -3.74 3.01 6.39
CA GLY A 95 -3.22 3.40 7.69
C GLY A 95 -2.33 2.33 8.34
N ARG A 96 -1.70 2.69 9.46
CA ARG A 96 -0.91 1.73 10.25
C ARG A 96 -1.79 0.63 10.84
N GLN A 97 -1.19 -0.54 11.02
CA GLN A 97 -1.85 -1.72 11.65
C GLN A 97 -3.14 -2.17 10.94
N THR A 98 -3.25 -1.93 9.64
CA THR A 98 -4.36 -2.41 8.81
C THR A 98 -4.06 -3.74 8.13
N GLY A 99 -2.94 -4.38 8.45
CA GLY A 99 -2.54 -5.66 7.84
C GLY A 99 -1.94 -5.55 6.43
N LYS A 100 -1.38 -4.39 6.06
CA LYS A 100 -0.71 -4.16 4.75
C LYS A 100 0.25 -5.28 4.39
N THR A 101 1.22 -5.50 5.28
CA THR A 101 2.28 -6.49 5.07
C THR A 101 1.76 -7.92 4.97
N THR A 102 0.75 -8.26 5.78
CA THR A 102 0.13 -9.58 5.75
C THR A 102 -0.58 -9.84 4.43
N LEU A 103 -1.35 -8.85 3.95
CA LEU A 103 -2.03 -8.94 2.66
C LEU A 103 -1.05 -9.04 1.49
N ALA A 104 0.01 -8.22 1.52
CA ALA A 104 1.07 -8.26 0.52
C ALA A 104 1.77 -9.63 0.50
N THR A 105 2.10 -10.18 1.67
CA THR A 105 2.72 -11.50 1.82
C THR A 105 1.83 -12.61 1.25
N LEU A 106 0.53 -12.61 1.57
CA LEU A 106 -0.44 -13.57 1.02
C LEU A 106 -0.46 -13.53 -0.52
N TYR A 107 -0.58 -12.32 -1.09
CA TYR A 107 -0.67 -12.16 -2.54
C TYR A 107 0.63 -12.53 -3.26
N ILE A 108 1.79 -12.10 -2.74
CA ILE A 108 3.10 -12.44 -3.31
C ILE A 108 3.32 -13.94 -3.29
N LEU A 109 3.04 -14.59 -2.16
CA LEU A 109 3.24 -16.02 -2.02
C LEU A 109 2.33 -16.80 -2.98
N TRP A 110 1.05 -16.48 -3.01
CA TRP A 110 0.10 -17.09 -3.94
C TRP A 110 0.56 -16.92 -5.39
N TYR A 111 0.96 -15.69 -5.76
CA TYR A 111 1.42 -15.40 -7.12
C TYR A 111 2.68 -16.20 -7.48
N ALA A 112 3.64 -16.33 -6.58
CA ALA A 112 4.88 -17.08 -6.81
C ALA A 112 4.66 -18.59 -6.93
N LEU A 113 3.78 -19.15 -6.10
CA LEU A 113 3.54 -20.60 -6.08
C LEU A 113 2.80 -21.09 -7.33
N PHE A 114 1.86 -20.31 -7.83
CA PHE A 114 0.95 -20.77 -8.91
C PHE A 114 1.19 -20.15 -10.28
N ASN A 115 2.20 -19.29 -10.42
CA ASN A 115 2.62 -18.80 -11.73
C ASN A 115 4.06 -19.23 -12.03
N LYS A 116 4.30 -19.67 -13.28
CA LYS A 116 5.61 -20.15 -13.70
C LYS A 116 6.52 -18.99 -14.15
N ASP A 117 7.82 -19.16 -13.95
CA ASP A 117 8.87 -18.30 -14.47
C ASP A 117 8.72 -16.81 -14.13
N LYS A 118 8.16 -16.51 -12.95
CA LYS A 118 7.93 -15.13 -12.52
C LYS A 118 9.07 -14.62 -11.61
N THR A 119 9.55 -13.44 -11.91
CA THR A 119 10.49 -12.69 -11.05
C THR A 119 9.72 -11.64 -10.27
N ILE A 120 9.77 -11.74 -8.94
CA ILE A 120 9.03 -10.90 -8.02
C ILE A 120 10.01 -10.10 -7.17
N ALA A 121 9.86 -8.77 -7.16
CA ALA A 121 10.64 -7.87 -6.32
C ALA A 121 9.81 -7.38 -5.13
N VAL A 122 10.35 -7.53 -3.94
CA VAL A 122 9.82 -6.95 -2.70
C VAL A 122 10.74 -5.81 -2.31
N LEU A 123 10.22 -4.59 -2.39
CA LEU A 123 11.00 -3.38 -2.20
C LEU A 123 10.43 -2.56 -1.04
N ALA A 124 11.29 -1.90 -0.30
CA ALA A 124 10.91 -0.96 0.75
C ALA A 124 11.93 0.18 0.84
N ASN A 125 11.60 1.25 1.54
CA ASN A 125 12.50 2.38 1.75
C ASN A 125 13.88 1.94 2.29
N LYS A 126 13.89 0.96 3.22
CA LYS A 126 15.10 0.32 3.74
C LYS A 126 15.09 -1.17 3.42
N GLU A 127 16.25 -1.72 3.06
CA GLU A 127 16.40 -3.16 2.79
C GLU A 127 15.93 -4.01 3.97
N SER A 128 16.18 -3.58 5.21
CA SER A 128 15.74 -4.29 6.41
C SER A 128 14.20 -4.47 6.47
N GLN A 129 13.44 -3.52 5.98
CA GLN A 129 11.97 -3.61 5.90
C GLN A 129 11.54 -4.62 4.81
N ALA A 130 12.21 -4.62 3.66
CA ALA A 130 11.96 -5.62 2.62
C ALA A 130 12.30 -7.05 3.11
N LEU A 131 13.39 -7.19 3.88
CA LEU A 131 13.77 -8.47 4.49
C LEU A 131 12.78 -8.95 5.55
N GLU A 132 12.11 -8.05 6.27
CA GLU A 132 11.02 -8.40 7.20
C GLU A 132 9.83 -9.03 6.45
N ILE A 133 9.48 -8.50 5.28
CA ILE A 133 8.45 -9.10 4.42
C ILE A 133 8.88 -10.50 3.96
N MET A 134 10.16 -10.66 3.56
CA MET A 134 10.71 -11.97 3.18
C MET A 134 10.67 -12.97 4.33
N LEU A 135 10.95 -12.53 5.56
CA LEU A 135 10.84 -13.39 6.74
C LEU A 135 9.41 -13.92 6.92
N ARG A 136 8.39 -13.07 6.72
CA ARG A 136 6.98 -13.47 6.77
C ARG A 136 6.61 -14.44 5.66
N ILE A 137 7.10 -14.23 4.44
CA ILE A 137 6.91 -15.15 3.31
C ILE A 137 7.53 -16.52 3.66
N ARG A 138 8.75 -16.55 4.15
CA ARG A 138 9.44 -17.79 4.56
C ARG A 138 8.68 -18.52 5.65
N SER A 139 8.24 -17.80 6.68
CA SER A 139 7.42 -18.37 7.75
C SER A 139 6.12 -18.97 7.22
N ALA A 140 5.46 -18.30 6.27
CA ALA A 140 4.24 -18.81 5.65
C ALA A 140 4.50 -20.08 4.84
N ILE A 141 5.59 -20.15 4.05
CA ILE A 141 5.96 -21.35 3.26
C ILE A 141 6.16 -22.56 4.20
N LEU A 142 6.91 -22.39 5.29
CA LEU A 142 7.16 -23.46 6.28
C LEU A 142 5.87 -24.02 6.94
N LYS A 143 4.76 -23.31 6.83
CA LYS A 143 3.48 -23.71 7.39
C LYS A 143 2.54 -24.35 6.37
N LEU A 144 2.88 -24.24 5.07
CA LEU A 144 2.13 -24.93 4.04
C LEU A 144 2.39 -26.44 4.09
N PRO A 145 1.38 -27.27 3.80
CA PRO A 145 1.61 -28.70 3.58
C PRO A 145 2.56 -28.90 2.39
N LEU A 146 3.38 -29.96 2.43
CA LEU A 146 4.39 -30.23 1.39
C LEU A 146 3.82 -30.29 -0.01
N TRP A 147 2.62 -30.84 -0.16
CA TRP A 147 1.96 -30.92 -1.47
C TRP A 147 1.55 -29.55 -2.04
N LEU A 148 1.44 -28.51 -1.20
CA LEU A 148 1.13 -27.13 -1.61
C LEU A 148 2.38 -26.28 -1.81
N GLN A 149 3.54 -26.72 -1.31
CA GLN A 149 4.81 -26.04 -1.52
C GLN A 149 5.37 -26.30 -2.92
N GLN A 150 6.09 -25.32 -3.44
CA GLN A 150 7.03 -25.53 -4.55
C GLN A 150 8.39 -25.97 -3.98
N GLY A 151 9.11 -26.85 -4.68
CA GLY A 151 10.47 -27.19 -4.33
C GLY A 151 11.38 -25.98 -4.38
N ILE A 152 12.41 -25.96 -3.53
CA ILE A 152 13.36 -24.83 -3.44
C ILE A 152 14.50 -25.03 -4.43
N ASN A 153 14.56 -24.16 -5.43
CA ASN A 153 15.51 -24.25 -6.53
C ASN A 153 16.77 -23.43 -6.27
N PRO A 154 17.95 -24.06 -6.08
CA PRO A 154 19.22 -23.38 -5.83
C PRO A 154 19.67 -22.50 -7.01
N ASP A 155 19.39 -22.90 -8.25
CA ASP A 155 19.77 -22.14 -9.45
C ASP A 155 18.96 -20.85 -9.63
N ARG A 156 17.85 -20.75 -8.95
CA ARG A 156 17.00 -19.53 -8.90
C ARG A 156 17.24 -18.66 -7.68
N GLY A 157 18.28 -18.94 -6.90
CA GLY A 157 18.65 -18.20 -5.69
C GLY A 157 18.37 -18.94 -4.39
N GLY A 158 17.84 -20.15 -4.45
CA GLY A 158 17.67 -21.06 -3.33
C GLY A 158 16.81 -20.48 -2.19
N TRP A 159 17.22 -20.79 -0.96
CA TRP A 159 16.59 -20.37 0.28
C TRP A 159 17.53 -19.48 1.07
N SER A 160 17.54 -18.18 0.77
CA SER A 160 18.38 -17.22 1.47
C SER A 160 17.55 -16.16 2.22
N LYS A 161 18.20 -15.30 3.00
CA LYS A 161 17.54 -14.23 3.74
C LYS A 161 16.77 -13.29 2.82
N GLY A 162 17.34 -12.96 1.67
CA GLY A 162 16.78 -11.97 0.73
C GLY A 162 16.25 -12.58 -0.57
N THR A 163 16.33 -13.89 -0.77
CA THR A 163 15.87 -14.52 -2.02
C THR A 163 15.26 -15.89 -1.75
N ILE A 164 14.20 -16.20 -2.47
CA ILE A 164 13.57 -17.53 -2.51
C ILE A 164 13.37 -17.89 -3.97
N GLY A 165 13.96 -19.01 -4.40
CA GLY A 165 13.80 -19.58 -5.73
C GLY A 165 12.98 -20.85 -5.69
N PHE A 166 12.09 -21.04 -6.67
CA PHE A 166 11.16 -22.16 -6.76
C PHE A 166 11.37 -23.01 -8.00
N ASP A 167 11.04 -24.28 -7.92
CA ASP A 167 11.13 -25.23 -9.05
C ASP A 167 10.23 -24.92 -10.23
N ASN A 168 9.13 -24.18 -9.99
CA ASN A 168 8.31 -23.66 -11.09
C ASN A 168 8.98 -22.51 -11.87
N GLY A 169 10.26 -22.24 -11.62
CA GLY A 169 11.06 -21.18 -12.23
C GLY A 169 10.84 -19.79 -11.65
N SER A 170 9.90 -19.62 -10.71
CA SER A 170 9.64 -18.33 -10.09
C SER A 170 10.66 -18.02 -8.98
N LYS A 171 10.85 -16.71 -8.75
CA LYS A 171 11.80 -16.23 -7.75
C LYS A 171 11.25 -14.96 -7.08
N ILE A 172 11.40 -14.88 -5.76
CA ILE A 172 11.13 -13.67 -4.97
C ILE A 172 12.47 -13.13 -4.46
N PHE A 173 12.70 -11.83 -4.56
CA PHE A 173 13.87 -11.19 -3.94
C PHE A 173 13.51 -9.88 -3.28
N ALA A 174 14.25 -9.55 -2.21
CA ALA A 174 14.13 -8.29 -1.48
C ALA A 174 15.26 -7.33 -1.81
N ALA A 175 14.95 -6.02 -1.87
CA ALA A 175 15.95 -4.97 -2.00
C ALA A 175 15.42 -3.64 -1.45
N ALA A 176 16.32 -2.66 -1.27
CA ALA A 176 15.88 -1.27 -1.05
C ALA A 176 15.26 -0.69 -2.33
N SER A 177 14.34 0.25 -2.17
CA SER A 177 13.67 0.95 -3.28
C SER A 177 14.58 2.01 -3.89
N SER A 178 15.65 1.57 -4.54
CA SER A 178 16.59 2.43 -5.26
C SER A 178 16.57 2.14 -6.76
N SER A 179 16.94 3.12 -7.57
CA SER A 179 17.00 2.96 -9.03
C SER A 179 17.96 1.84 -9.45
N SER A 180 19.06 1.63 -8.70
CA SER A 180 20.05 0.59 -8.96
C SER A 180 19.54 -0.83 -8.66
N SER A 181 18.59 -0.98 -7.75
CA SER A 181 18.07 -2.29 -7.33
C SER A 181 17.33 -3.03 -8.45
N ILE A 182 16.77 -2.31 -9.42
CA ILE A 182 15.89 -2.83 -10.47
C ILE A 182 16.51 -2.72 -11.87
N ARG A 183 17.44 -1.78 -12.08
CA ARG A 183 18.09 -1.59 -13.38
C ARG A 183 18.68 -2.91 -13.90
N GLY A 184 18.37 -3.24 -15.15
CA GLY A 184 18.86 -4.47 -15.81
C GLY A 184 18.18 -5.78 -15.36
N LYS A 185 17.20 -5.72 -14.46
CA LYS A 185 16.42 -6.89 -14.05
C LYS A 185 15.07 -6.90 -14.74
N SER A 186 14.72 -8.03 -15.33
CA SER A 186 13.38 -8.26 -15.85
C SER A 186 12.48 -8.73 -14.70
N VAL A 187 11.54 -7.89 -14.27
CA VAL A 187 10.67 -8.15 -13.12
C VAL A 187 9.21 -8.19 -13.58
N ASP A 188 8.50 -9.26 -13.23
CA ASP A 188 7.09 -9.44 -13.59
C ASP A 188 6.15 -8.76 -12.59
N PHE A 189 6.57 -8.73 -11.33
CA PHE A 189 5.78 -8.17 -10.25
C PHE A 189 6.68 -7.43 -9.26
N MET A 190 6.32 -6.20 -8.94
CA MET A 190 7.01 -5.38 -7.95
C MET A 190 6.04 -4.91 -6.88
N LEU A 191 6.38 -5.19 -5.63
CA LEU A 191 5.77 -4.55 -4.47
C LEU A 191 6.72 -3.49 -3.93
N VAL A 192 6.25 -2.27 -3.72
CA VAL A 192 6.99 -1.22 -3.02
C VAL A 192 6.21 -0.81 -1.78
N ASP A 193 6.72 -1.19 -0.62
CA ASP A 193 6.14 -0.83 0.67
C ASP A 193 6.69 0.51 1.15
N GLU A 194 5.84 1.29 1.82
CA GLU A 194 6.11 2.63 2.34
C GLU A 194 6.68 3.60 1.28
N PHE A 195 6.13 3.55 0.05
CA PHE A 195 6.61 4.34 -1.09
C PHE A 195 6.54 5.85 -0.85
N ALA A 196 5.55 6.34 -0.09
CA ALA A 196 5.43 7.77 0.23
C ALA A 196 6.59 8.32 1.07
N PHE A 197 7.37 7.46 1.73
CA PHE A 197 8.50 7.86 2.57
C PHE A 197 9.84 7.91 1.83
N LEU A 198 9.87 7.59 0.56
CA LEU A 198 11.06 7.82 -0.25
C LEU A 198 11.29 9.33 -0.45
N PRO A 199 12.55 9.80 -0.41
CA PRO A 199 12.86 11.14 -0.86
C PRO A 199 12.36 11.37 -2.31
N GLU A 200 11.91 12.58 -2.64
CA GLU A 200 11.26 12.84 -3.93
C GLU A 200 12.18 12.54 -5.14
N ASN A 201 13.46 12.89 -5.03
CA ASN A 201 14.44 12.57 -6.07
C ASN A 201 14.60 11.06 -6.26
N ASP A 202 14.72 10.30 -5.16
CA ASP A 202 14.88 8.85 -5.22
C ASP A 202 13.62 8.17 -5.77
N ALA A 203 12.44 8.67 -5.41
CA ALA A 203 11.17 8.19 -5.95
C ALA A 203 11.03 8.45 -7.46
N ASN A 204 11.44 9.63 -7.94
CA ASN A 204 11.45 9.96 -9.36
C ASN A 204 12.43 9.08 -10.12
N ASP A 205 13.66 8.93 -9.64
CA ASP A 205 14.69 8.08 -10.24
C ASP A 205 14.26 6.61 -10.27
N PHE A 206 13.61 6.15 -9.18
CA PHE A 206 13.04 4.82 -9.12
C PHE A 206 11.96 4.64 -10.19
N MET A 207 10.99 5.54 -10.28
CA MET A 207 9.91 5.45 -11.27
C MET A 207 10.45 5.49 -12.70
N MET A 208 11.44 6.34 -13.00
CA MET A 208 12.11 6.37 -14.29
C MET A 208 12.83 5.06 -14.64
N SER A 209 13.29 4.32 -13.65
CA SER A 209 13.94 3.01 -13.84
C SER A 209 12.93 1.85 -13.99
N VAL A 210 11.79 1.95 -13.32
CA VAL A 210 10.75 0.91 -13.30
C VAL A 210 9.95 0.88 -14.61
N PHE A 211 9.53 2.03 -15.14
CA PHE A 211 8.68 2.06 -16.32
C PHE A 211 9.30 1.38 -17.56
N PRO A 212 10.58 1.59 -17.90
CA PRO A 212 11.21 0.84 -18.99
C PRO A 212 11.27 -0.68 -18.73
N THR A 213 11.47 -1.06 -17.47
CA THR A 213 11.50 -2.47 -17.07
C THR A 213 10.12 -3.13 -17.24
N GLN A 214 9.05 -2.40 -16.91
CA GLN A 214 7.68 -2.87 -17.10
C GLN A 214 7.27 -2.93 -18.58
N SER A 215 7.68 -1.98 -19.39
CA SER A 215 7.32 -1.93 -20.82
C SER A 215 7.83 -3.14 -21.61
N SER A 216 8.85 -3.82 -21.10
CA SER A 216 9.39 -5.03 -21.72
C SER A 216 8.51 -6.28 -21.56
N ARG A 217 7.50 -6.22 -20.67
CA ARG A 217 6.59 -7.34 -20.37
C ARG A 217 5.14 -6.88 -20.25
N LYS A 218 4.28 -7.38 -21.14
CA LYS A 218 2.85 -7.00 -21.24
C LYS A 218 2.05 -7.16 -19.93
N GLU A 219 2.46 -8.08 -19.06
CA GLU A 219 1.74 -8.43 -17.81
C GLU A 219 2.44 -7.96 -16.54
N SER A 220 3.49 -7.14 -16.66
CA SER A 220 4.20 -6.67 -15.48
C SER A 220 3.32 -5.78 -14.61
N ARG A 221 3.50 -5.87 -13.29
CA ARG A 221 2.67 -5.21 -12.29
C ARG A 221 3.50 -4.50 -11.24
N LEU A 222 3.19 -3.23 -10.99
CA LEU A 222 3.74 -2.46 -9.89
C LEU A 222 2.64 -2.19 -8.86
N ILE A 223 2.89 -2.53 -7.61
CA ILE A 223 2.02 -2.23 -6.49
C ILE A 223 2.75 -1.29 -5.55
N LEU A 224 2.24 -0.09 -5.39
CA LEU A 224 2.69 0.89 -4.41
C LEU A 224 1.76 0.83 -3.21
N ILE A 225 2.30 0.57 -2.02
CA ILE A 225 1.54 0.60 -0.78
C ILE A 225 2.20 1.59 0.18
N SER A 226 1.42 2.46 0.80
CA SER A 226 1.94 3.37 1.82
C SER A 226 0.84 3.93 2.72
N THR A 227 1.22 4.43 3.90
CA THR A 227 0.51 5.53 4.57
C THR A 227 0.82 6.82 3.80
N PRO A 228 -0.08 7.81 3.79
CA PRO A 228 0.20 9.10 3.16
C PRO A 228 1.31 9.85 3.91
N HIS A 229 2.12 10.60 3.17
CA HIS A 229 3.17 11.43 3.74
C HIS A 229 3.26 12.76 2.99
N GLY A 230 2.33 13.66 3.30
CA GLY A 230 2.23 14.96 2.61
C GLY A 230 1.78 14.86 1.14
N MET A 231 1.87 15.98 0.42
CA MET A 231 1.50 16.10 -1.00
C MET A 231 2.67 15.78 -1.94
N ASN A 232 3.37 14.71 -1.67
CA ASN A 232 4.58 14.27 -2.37
C ASN A 232 4.30 13.49 -3.67
N HIS A 233 5.31 12.79 -4.17
CA HIS A 233 5.23 11.95 -5.37
C HIS A 233 4.13 10.87 -5.27
N PHE A 234 3.90 10.26 -4.10
CA PHE A 234 2.82 9.27 -3.91
C PHE A 234 1.45 9.92 -4.08
N TYR A 235 1.24 11.11 -3.52
CA TYR A 235 0.04 11.91 -3.72
C TYR A 235 -0.19 12.25 -5.21
N LYS A 236 0.85 12.71 -5.92
CA LYS A 236 0.77 13.05 -7.35
C LYS A 236 0.33 11.86 -8.21
N ILE A 237 0.88 10.66 -7.91
CA ILE A 237 0.50 9.42 -8.59
C ILE A 237 -0.95 9.06 -8.24
N TRP A 238 -1.33 9.19 -6.96
CA TRP A 238 -2.68 8.93 -6.46
C TRP A 238 -3.74 9.80 -7.15
N GLN A 239 -3.52 11.10 -7.25
CA GLN A 239 -4.44 12.01 -7.93
C GLN A 239 -4.66 11.64 -9.39
N LYS A 240 -3.60 11.35 -10.12
CA LYS A 240 -3.69 10.86 -11.50
C LYS A 240 -4.41 9.50 -11.58
N ALA A 241 -4.24 8.65 -10.57
CA ALA A 241 -4.90 7.34 -10.53
C ALA A 241 -6.42 7.47 -10.34
N ILE A 242 -6.88 8.35 -9.43
CA ILE A 242 -8.31 8.64 -9.22
C ILE A 242 -8.92 9.24 -10.50
N ALA A 243 -8.22 10.17 -11.14
CA ALA A 243 -8.67 10.78 -12.38
C ALA A 243 -8.62 9.84 -13.60
N GLY A 244 -8.12 8.60 -13.45
CA GLY A 244 -7.99 7.66 -14.57
C GLY A 244 -6.87 8.00 -15.56
N LEU A 245 -5.97 8.93 -15.23
CA LEU A 245 -4.93 9.48 -16.11
C LEU A 245 -3.62 8.68 -16.12
N ASN A 246 -3.53 7.60 -15.35
CA ASN A 246 -2.35 6.73 -15.32
C ASN A 246 -2.75 5.25 -15.23
N THR A 247 -1.75 4.37 -15.31
CA THR A 247 -1.94 2.91 -15.28
C THR A 247 -2.29 2.37 -13.90
N PHE A 248 -2.30 3.18 -12.86
CA PHE A 248 -2.61 2.75 -11.50
C PHE A 248 -4.11 2.72 -11.22
N VAL A 249 -4.56 1.63 -10.57
CA VAL A 249 -5.89 1.53 -9.97
C VAL A 249 -5.76 1.86 -8.48
N PRO A 250 -6.45 2.90 -7.98
CA PRO A 250 -6.33 3.32 -6.59
C PRO A 250 -7.25 2.51 -5.67
N ALA A 251 -6.79 2.27 -4.44
CA ALA A 251 -7.62 1.78 -3.35
C ALA A 251 -7.20 2.42 -2.02
N LYS A 252 -8.17 2.81 -1.22
CA LYS A 252 -7.98 3.40 0.11
C LYS A 252 -8.65 2.51 1.16
N VAL A 253 -7.98 2.37 2.31
CA VAL A 253 -8.56 1.78 3.52
C VAL A 253 -8.57 2.83 4.60
N GLN A 254 -9.76 3.17 5.05
CA GLN A 254 -9.95 4.14 6.12
C GLN A 254 -9.79 3.47 7.49
N TRP A 255 -9.47 4.27 8.51
CA TRP A 255 -9.25 3.78 9.87
C TRP A 255 -10.47 3.07 10.46
N ASN A 256 -11.68 3.55 10.16
CA ASN A 256 -12.94 3.02 10.65
C ASN A 256 -13.43 1.75 9.94
N GLU A 257 -12.76 1.32 8.87
CA GLU A 257 -12.99 0.01 8.26
C GLU A 257 -12.30 -1.11 9.05
N VAL A 258 -11.44 -0.76 10.01
CA VAL A 258 -10.73 -1.73 10.84
C VAL A 258 -11.56 -2.04 12.09
N GLU A 259 -11.87 -3.30 12.28
CA GLU A 259 -12.63 -3.77 13.44
C GLU A 259 -12.04 -3.30 14.76
N GLY A 260 -12.89 -2.85 15.68
CA GLY A 260 -12.48 -2.28 16.97
C GLY A 260 -12.00 -0.84 16.91
N ARG A 261 -12.08 -0.17 15.76
CA ARG A 261 -11.76 1.26 15.58
C ARG A 261 -13.04 2.06 15.36
N ASP A 262 -13.65 2.47 16.45
CA ASP A 262 -14.80 3.36 16.52
C ASP A 262 -14.38 4.82 16.82
N GLU A 263 -15.34 5.72 16.95
CA GLU A 263 -15.07 7.12 17.31
C GLU A 263 -14.42 7.25 18.69
N ASP A 264 -14.73 6.36 19.65
CA ASP A 264 -14.09 6.38 20.96
C ASP A 264 -12.62 5.99 20.86
N TRP A 265 -12.29 4.98 20.03
CA TRP A 265 -10.91 4.63 19.72
C TRP A 265 -10.16 5.79 19.06
N LYS A 266 -10.78 6.45 18.06
CA LYS A 266 -10.22 7.63 17.41
C LYS A 266 -9.93 8.75 18.41
N ASN A 267 -10.91 9.08 19.27
CA ASN A 267 -10.77 10.13 20.26
C ASN A 267 -9.66 9.83 21.28
N ARG A 268 -9.52 8.55 21.68
CA ARG A 268 -8.38 8.12 22.52
C ARG A 268 -7.06 8.31 21.79
N MET A 269 -6.95 7.84 20.55
CA MET A 269 -5.72 7.99 19.76
C MET A 269 -5.34 9.45 19.54
N ILE A 270 -6.32 10.34 19.26
CA ILE A 270 -6.06 11.78 19.10
C ILE A 270 -5.53 12.37 20.42
N ARG A 271 -6.07 11.99 21.57
CA ARG A 271 -5.56 12.44 22.87
C ARG A 271 -4.14 11.97 23.16
N ASP A 272 -3.84 10.72 22.80
CA ASP A 272 -2.57 10.07 23.13
C ASP A 272 -1.42 10.52 22.22
N VAL A 273 -1.68 10.69 20.92
CA VAL A 273 -0.63 10.93 19.92
C VAL A 273 -0.81 12.25 19.14
N GLY A 274 -1.90 12.95 19.39
CA GLY A 274 -2.24 14.21 18.70
C GLY A 274 -2.96 14.01 17.35
N PRO A 275 -3.73 15.02 16.92
CA PRO A 275 -4.57 14.96 15.73
C PRO A 275 -3.76 14.83 14.44
N GLN A 276 -2.57 15.41 14.37
CA GLN A 276 -1.69 15.33 13.20
C GLN A 276 -1.19 13.92 12.95
N PHE A 277 -0.69 13.28 14.00
CA PHE A 277 -0.22 11.90 13.91
C PHE A 277 -1.37 10.97 13.53
N PHE A 278 -2.55 11.18 14.12
CA PHE A 278 -3.75 10.42 13.75
C PHE A 278 -4.11 10.59 12.28
N ALA A 279 -4.13 11.83 11.78
CA ALA A 279 -4.46 12.14 10.38
C ALA A 279 -3.49 11.46 9.39
N GLN A 280 -2.19 11.52 9.68
CA GLN A 280 -1.17 10.91 8.82
C GLN A 280 -1.19 9.39 8.89
N GLU A 281 -1.18 8.82 10.09
CA GLU A 281 -0.87 7.40 10.27
C GLU A 281 -2.12 6.50 10.22
N TYR A 282 -3.30 7.04 10.50
CA TYR A 282 -4.53 6.27 10.58
C TYR A 282 -5.62 6.75 9.63
N ALA A 283 -5.90 8.05 9.57
CA ALA A 283 -7.00 8.57 8.75
C ALA A 283 -6.69 8.61 7.25
N CYS A 284 -5.40 8.57 6.86
CA CYS A 284 -4.98 8.62 5.46
C CYS A 284 -5.58 9.84 4.73
N LEU A 285 -5.47 11.02 5.32
CA LEU A 285 -5.97 12.26 4.74
C LEU A 285 -4.96 12.85 3.76
N TYR A 286 -5.46 13.38 2.68
CA TYR A 286 -4.71 14.15 1.69
C TYR A 286 -5.26 15.57 1.54
N GLY A 287 -4.52 16.42 0.80
CA GLY A 287 -4.88 17.80 0.55
C GLY A 287 -6.23 18.00 -0.15
N ASP A 288 -6.74 16.99 -0.87
CA ASP A 288 -8.06 17.02 -1.52
C ASP A 288 -9.21 16.58 -0.58
N GLU A 289 -8.90 16.05 0.59
CA GLU A 289 -9.93 15.74 1.60
C GLU A 289 -10.55 17.03 2.15
N LYS A 290 -11.87 17.00 2.34
CA LYS A 290 -12.57 18.09 2.98
C LYS A 290 -12.42 18.01 4.48
N VAL A 291 -12.06 19.11 5.10
CA VAL A 291 -12.03 19.27 6.55
C VAL A 291 -12.88 20.46 6.97
N THR A 292 -13.49 20.37 8.13
CA THR A 292 -14.23 21.48 8.73
C THR A 292 -13.36 22.07 9.82
N ILE A 293 -13.04 23.35 9.68
CA ILE A 293 -12.42 24.13 10.75
C ILE A 293 -13.56 24.77 11.54
N LYS A 294 -13.62 24.47 12.83
CA LYS A 294 -14.52 25.11 13.77
C LYS A 294 -13.75 26.05 14.67
N VAL A 295 -14.14 27.30 14.67
CA VAL A 295 -13.60 28.31 15.56
C VAL A 295 -14.68 28.70 16.55
N ASP A 296 -14.55 28.26 17.78
CA ASP A 296 -15.43 28.64 18.86
C ASP A 296 -14.95 29.98 19.45
N VAL A 297 -15.88 30.94 19.52
CA VAL A 297 -15.59 32.23 20.14
C VAL A 297 -15.75 32.08 21.67
N PRO A 298 -14.73 32.34 22.48
CA PRO A 298 -14.87 32.36 23.93
C PRO A 298 -16.00 33.31 24.36
N ASP A 299 -16.66 33.02 25.47
CA ASP A 299 -17.73 33.83 26.08
C ASP A 299 -19.09 33.81 25.41
N GLY A 300 -19.47 32.70 24.76
CA GLY A 300 -20.83 32.49 24.22
C GLY A 300 -21.12 33.24 22.94
N GLY A 301 -20.08 33.62 22.22
CA GLY A 301 -20.21 34.15 20.84
C GLY A 301 -20.57 33.08 19.81
N LEU A 302 -20.87 33.50 18.60
CA LEU A 302 -21.18 32.63 17.47
C LEU A 302 -19.94 31.79 17.08
N SER A 303 -20.07 30.47 17.05
CA SER A 303 -19.05 29.61 16.44
C SER A 303 -19.13 29.71 14.92
N TYR A 304 -17.98 29.70 14.27
CA TYR A 304 -17.87 29.72 12.81
C TYR A 304 -17.34 28.38 12.32
N GLU A 305 -18.02 27.79 11.35
CA GLU A 305 -17.57 26.58 10.69
C GLU A 305 -17.24 26.89 9.23
N TYR A 306 -16.05 26.44 8.79
CA TYR A 306 -15.63 26.52 7.39
C TYR A 306 -15.19 25.16 6.91
N THR A 307 -15.81 24.66 5.85
CA THR A 307 -15.52 23.36 5.27
C THR A 307 -14.96 23.52 3.87
N ASP A 308 -13.76 23.06 3.64
CA ASP A 308 -13.14 23.01 2.31
C ASP A 308 -12.07 21.92 2.26
N LYS A 309 -11.47 21.71 1.10
CA LYS A 309 -10.28 20.86 0.96
C LYS A 309 -9.11 21.42 1.76
N ILE A 310 -8.32 20.53 2.35
CA ILE A 310 -7.12 20.89 3.13
C ILE A 310 -6.19 21.81 2.31
N GLU A 311 -5.97 21.48 1.02
CA GLU A 311 -5.13 22.30 0.13
C GLU A 311 -5.64 23.72 -0.08
N ASN A 312 -6.96 23.91 -0.15
CA ASN A 312 -7.58 25.22 -0.30
C ASN A 312 -7.48 26.02 0.99
N ILE A 313 -7.77 25.38 2.12
CA ILE A 313 -7.62 25.97 3.44
C ILE A 313 -6.19 26.44 3.63
N TYR A 314 -5.22 25.60 3.26
CA TYR A 314 -3.81 25.91 3.34
C TYR A 314 -3.43 27.14 2.49
N LYS A 315 -3.84 27.18 1.23
CA LYS A 315 -3.56 28.32 0.32
C LYS A 315 -4.20 29.63 0.78
N MET A 316 -5.39 29.55 1.39
CA MET A 316 -6.12 30.72 1.86
C MET A 316 -5.71 31.17 3.28
N TRP A 317 -4.98 30.32 4.01
CA TRP A 317 -4.70 30.54 5.43
C TRP A 317 -4.03 31.87 5.76
N PRO A 318 -2.99 32.31 5.05
CA PRO A 318 -2.38 33.61 5.32
C PRO A 318 -3.37 34.77 5.20
N THR A 319 -4.23 34.72 4.16
CA THR A 319 -5.29 35.72 3.93
C THR A 319 -6.41 35.61 4.94
N PHE A 320 -6.75 34.39 5.33
CA PHE A 320 -7.79 34.10 6.31
C PHE A 320 -7.33 34.54 7.70
N ARG A 321 -6.14 34.21 8.12
CA ARG A 321 -5.51 34.67 9.35
C ARG A 321 -5.50 36.20 9.43
N ASN A 322 -5.04 36.88 8.40
CA ASN A 322 -5.00 38.35 8.35
C ASN A 322 -6.42 38.99 8.39
N LYS A 323 -7.41 38.40 7.68
CA LYS A 323 -8.78 38.90 7.72
C LYS A 323 -9.45 38.70 9.10
N TRP A 324 -9.13 37.61 9.78
CA TRP A 324 -9.67 37.30 11.10
C TRP A 324 -9.01 38.14 12.18
N VAL A 325 -7.67 38.28 12.13
CA VAL A 325 -6.95 39.20 13.03
C VAL A 325 -7.52 40.62 12.89
N ASN A 326 -7.77 41.09 11.68
CA ASN A 326 -8.30 42.45 11.46
C ASN A 326 -9.78 42.61 11.86
N LYS A 327 -10.59 41.53 11.91
CA LYS A 327 -11.99 41.57 12.40
C LYS A 327 -12.14 41.41 13.89
N LEU A 328 -11.11 40.88 14.58
CA LEU A 328 -11.18 40.41 15.95
C LEU A 328 -10.22 41.18 16.91
N THR A 329 -9.69 42.33 16.46
CA THR A 329 -8.63 43.10 17.06
C THR A 329 -8.87 43.62 18.51
N ASN A 330 -9.92 43.19 19.18
CA ASN A 330 -10.15 43.61 20.58
C ASN A 330 -10.26 42.46 21.60
N ARG A 331 -9.86 41.20 21.25
CA ARG A 331 -9.94 40.06 22.17
C ARG A 331 -8.74 39.12 22.00
N GLU A 332 -8.17 38.66 23.10
CA GLU A 332 -7.17 37.58 23.12
C GLU A 332 -7.81 36.26 22.68
N TYR A 333 -7.29 35.68 21.63
CA TYR A 333 -7.65 34.35 21.13
C TYR A 333 -6.53 33.38 21.44
N ASP A 334 -6.89 32.11 21.66
CA ASP A 334 -5.93 31.01 21.80
C ASP A 334 -5.29 30.71 20.40
N TRP A 335 -4.29 31.55 20.09
CA TRP A 335 -3.51 31.44 18.87
C TRP A 335 -2.62 30.21 18.88
N GLU A 336 -2.31 29.62 20.05
CA GLU A 336 -1.46 28.44 20.17
C GLU A 336 -2.14 27.21 19.57
N ALA A 337 -3.45 27.03 19.77
CA ALA A 337 -4.20 25.96 19.15
C ALA A 337 -4.29 26.12 17.62
N LEU A 338 -4.42 27.36 17.15
CA LEU A 338 -4.50 27.67 15.71
C LEU A 338 -3.13 27.56 15.03
N ASP A 339 -2.08 28.04 15.68
CA ASP A 339 -0.70 27.93 15.22
C ASP A 339 -0.24 26.46 15.23
N ALA A 340 -0.70 25.63 16.18
CA ALA A 340 -0.43 24.20 16.19
C ALA A 340 -1.04 23.47 14.97
N VAL A 341 -2.27 23.85 14.54
CA VAL A 341 -2.88 23.33 13.32
C VAL A 341 -2.08 23.77 12.09
N MET A 342 -1.56 24.99 12.07
CA MET A 342 -0.77 25.53 10.98
C MET A 342 0.64 24.95 10.94
N GLU A 343 1.25 24.75 12.10
CA GLU A 343 2.54 24.07 12.21
C GLU A 343 2.44 22.62 11.73
N ALA A 344 1.27 22.02 11.91
CA ALA A 344 0.92 20.72 11.39
C ALA A 344 0.92 20.70 9.85
N ILE A 345 0.22 21.65 9.29
CA ILE A 345 0.12 21.81 7.84
C ILE A 345 1.49 22.15 7.24
N ASP A 346 2.26 23.00 7.92
CA ASP A 346 3.60 23.41 7.50
C ASP A 346 4.63 22.29 7.62
N LYS A 347 4.49 21.41 8.61
CA LYS A 347 5.33 20.22 8.75
C LYS A 347 5.08 19.21 7.63
N VAL A 348 3.82 19.05 7.23
CA VAL A 348 3.43 18.27 6.04
C VAL A 348 4.05 18.87 4.76
N ARG A 349 4.17 20.20 4.68
CA ARG A 349 4.77 20.93 3.55
C ARG A 349 6.29 20.85 3.53
N ARG A 350 6.97 20.99 4.66
CA ARG A 350 8.44 20.95 4.75
C ARG A 350 9.04 19.61 4.35
N THR A 351 8.24 18.54 4.42
CA THR A 351 8.62 17.25 3.85
C THR A 351 8.58 17.23 2.31
N ASP A 352 7.98 18.25 1.68
CA ASP A 352 7.87 18.37 0.21
C ASP A 352 9.02 19.18 -0.43
N ASN A 353 10.00 19.67 0.34
CA ASN A 353 11.24 20.37 -0.08
C ASN A 353 11.05 21.48 -1.13
N ARG A 354 9.90 22.14 -1.21
CA ARG A 354 9.70 23.30 -2.06
C ARG A 354 9.80 24.60 -1.27
N PRO A 355 10.60 25.59 -1.75
CA PRO A 355 10.50 26.93 -1.23
C PRO A 355 9.09 27.48 -1.49
N PRO A 356 8.58 28.36 -0.63
CA PRO A 356 7.31 29.04 -0.88
C PRO A 356 7.45 29.92 -2.13
N ASP A 357 6.72 29.58 -3.19
CA ASP A 357 6.46 30.55 -4.25
C ASP A 357 5.48 31.57 -3.67
N TYR A 358 6.04 32.67 -3.20
CA TYR A 358 5.30 33.88 -2.92
C TYR A 358 5.32 34.74 -4.18
N GLU A 359 4.25 34.69 -4.95
CA GLU A 359 3.76 35.81 -5.76
C GLU A 359 2.26 35.99 -5.54
#